data_f195b8ecf6fa024a83e513c4266b8e9b
#
_entry.id   f195b8ecf6fa024a83e513c4266b8e9b
#
_cell.length_a   1.000
_cell.length_b   1.000
_cell.length_c   1.000
_cell.angle_alpha   90.00
_cell.angle_beta   90.00
_cell.angle_gamma   90.00
#
_symmetry.space_group_name_H-M   'P 1'
#
loop_
_entity.id
_entity.type
_entity.pdbx_description
1 polymer ?
#
loop_
_entity_poly.entity_id
_entity_poly.type
_entity_poly.pdbx_seq_one_letter_code
_entity_poly.pdbx_strand_id
1 'polypeptide(L)'
;MSERPAGAFGDAITAPFWEAARERRLLVQRCRDCGRHQFYPRPFCLACGGTALEWVPSKGLATVHALTTVRIAVIPELQPPYVVALVDLDEGPRMTTNIVGGTCRIGDRVRVAWRERPDLPPLPVFEPLGEGSM
;
A
#
# COMPACT_ATOMS: atom_id res chain seq x y z
N MET A 1 -23.35 14.04 -9.67
CA MET A 1 -22.50 13.72 -9.01
C MET A 1 -21.50 13.05 -9.71
N SER A 2 -20.52 13.23 -9.54
CA SER A 2 -19.61 12.65 -10.27
C SER A 2 -19.51 11.28 -9.96
N GLU A 3 -19.50 10.52 -10.93
CA GLU A 3 -19.34 9.28 -10.71
C GLU A 3 -17.98 8.88 -10.70
N ARG A 4 -17.51 8.13 -9.77
CA ARG A 4 -16.18 7.60 -9.75
C ARG A 4 -16.23 6.21 -10.19
N PRO A 5 -15.28 5.76 -11.00
CA PRO A 5 -15.25 4.38 -11.42
C PRO A 5 -15.10 3.46 -10.24
N ALA A 6 -15.74 2.33 -10.31
CA ALA A 6 -15.60 1.34 -9.26
C ALA A 6 -14.15 0.90 -9.18
N GLY A 7 -13.66 0.69 -8.00
CA GLY A 7 -12.27 0.29 -7.81
C GLY A 7 -11.30 1.44 -7.77
N ALA A 8 -11.75 2.65 -8.09
CA ALA A 8 -10.90 3.80 -7.97
C ALA A 8 -10.97 4.35 -6.56
N PHE A 9 -10.01 5.19 -6.22
CA PHE A 9 -10.07 5.81 -4.93
C PHE A 9 -11.33 6.63 -4.87
N GLY A 10 -11.98 6.63 -3.76
CA GLY A 10 -13.21 7.36 -3.58
C GLY A 10 -14.44 6.51 -3.54
N ASP A 11 -14.36 5.21 -3.81
CA ASP A 11 -15.53 4.38 -3.58
C ASP A 11 -15.68 4.17 -2.08
N ALA A 12 -16.86 3.70 -1.67
CA ALA A 12 -17.18 3.64 -0.26
C ALA A 12 -16.30 2.65 0.50
N ILE A 13 -15.83 1.61 -0.18
CA ILE A 13 -15.03 0.60 0.49
C ILE A 13 -13.62 1.11 0.77
N THR A 14 -13.05 1.88 -0.16
CA THR A 14 -11.69 2.34 -0.01
C THR A 14 -11.57 3.75 0.54
N ALA A 15 -12.69 4.45 0.72
CA ALA A 15 -12.64 5.85 1.15
C ALA A 15 -11.83 6.06 2.42
N PRO A 16 -11.97 5.23 3.47
CA PRO A 16 -11.18 5.49 4.67
C PRO A 16 -9.67 5.37 4.42
N PHE A 17 -9.28 4.47 3.52
CA PHE A 17 -7.88 4.33 3.17
C PHE A 17 -7.35 5.62 2.54
N TRP A 18 -8.10 6.18 1.59
CA TRP A 18 -7.63 7.37 0.88
C TRP A 18 -7.72 8.62 1.72
N GLU A 19 -8.70 8.69 2.64
CA GLU A 19 -8.76 9.82 3.55
C GLU A 19 -7.56 9.81 4.49
N ALA A 20 -7.18 8.65 4.99
CA ALA A 20 -5.99 8.56 5.82
C ALA A 20 -4.73 8.87 5.02
N ALA A 21 -4.70 8.49 3.76
CA ALA A 21 -3.55 8.77 2.90
C ALA A 21 -3.33 10.27 2.75
N ARG A 22 -4.40 11.05 2.73
CA ARG A 22 -4.24 12.50 2.66
C ARG A 22 -3.51 13.05 3.87
N GLU A 23 -3.56 12.33 4.97
CA GLU A 23 -2.83 12.68 6.18
C GLU A 23 -1.54 11.89 6.33
N ARG A 24 -1.14 11.18 5.30
CA ARG A 24 0.06 10.34 5.27
C ARG A 24 0.02 9.27 6.35
N ARG A 25 -1.15 8.67 6.52
CA ARG A 25 -1.31 7.52 7.40
C ARG A 25 -1.71 6.33 6.58
N LEU A 26 -1.04 5.21 6.77
CA LEU A 26 -1.36 3.97 6.07
C LEU A 26 -2.28 3.15 6.94
N LEU A 27 -3.48 2.88 6.44
CA LEU A 27 -4.44 2.04 7.16
C LEU A 27 -4.60 0.72 6.44
N VAL A 28 -4.82 -0.32 7.22
CA VAL A 28 -5.17 -1.64 6.69
C VAL A 28 -6.41 -2.12 7.40
N GLN A 29 -7.06 -3.11 6.83
CA GLN A 29 -8.25 -3.68 7.47
C GLN A 29 -7.85 -4.81 8.40
N ARG A 30 -8.55 -4.93 9.51
CA ARG A 30 -8.38 -6.05 10.43
C ARG A 30 -9.75 -6.63 10.74
N CYS A 31 -9.87 -7.93 10.67
CA CYS A 31 -11.11 -8.59 11.01
C CYS A 31 -11.21 -8.77 12.52
N ARG A 32 -12.27 -8.27 13.12
CA ARG A 32 -12.41 -8.40 14.56
C ARG A 32 -12.76 -9.82 14.99
N ASP A 33 -13.30 -10.62 14.07
CA ASP A 33 -13.67 -11.98 14.42
C ASP A 33 -12.48 -12.93 14.40
N CYS A 34 -11.60 -12.85 13.39
CA CYS A 34 -10.50 -13.79 13.32
C CYS A 34 -9.14 -13.13 13.54
N GLY A 35 -9.08 -11.80 13.62
CA GLY A 35 -7.86 -11.09 13.93
C GLY A 35 -6.91 -10.88 12.78
N ARG A 36 -7.22 -11.36 11.60
CA ARG A 36 -6.31 -11.22 10.49
C ARG A 36 -6.38 -9.84 9.88
N HIS A 37 -5.23 -9.36 9.44
CA HIS A 37 -5.17 -8.12 8.69
C HIS A 37 -5.21 -8.44 7.21
N GLN A 38 -5.73 -7.53 6.41
CA GLN A 38 -5.74 -7.71 4.98
C GLN A 38 -5.54 -6.39 4.25
N PHE A 39 -5.02 -6.47 3.10
CA PHE A 39 -4.90 -5.47 2.09
C PHE A 39 -4.99 -6.22 0.78
N TYR A 40 -5.86 -5.89 -0.07
CA TYR A 40 -6.59 -4.68 -0.34
C TYR A 40 -7.88 -4.59 0.44
N PRO A 41 -8.47 -3.38 0.59
CA PRO A 41 -9.74 -3.25 1.29
C PRO A 41 -10.86 -4.02 0.60
N ARG A 42 -11.65 -4.71 1.41
CA ARG A 42 -12.73 -5.52 0.91
C ARG A 42 -13.95 -5.35 1.82
N PRO A 43 -15.14 -5.68 1.35
CA PRO A 43 -16.31 -5.61 2.22
C PRO A 43 -16.42 -6.78 3.20
N PHE A 44 -15.54 -7.77 3.07
CA PHE A 44 -15.57 -8.91 3.97
C PHE A 44 -14.15 -9.43 4.18
N CYS A 45 -13.99 -10.24 5.22
CA CYS A 45 -12.69 -10.82 5.50
C CYS A 45 -12.42 -11.97 4.55
N LEU A 46 -11.26 -11.94 3.90
CA LEU A 46 -10.90 -13.00 2.97
C LEU A 46 -10.62 -14.32 3.67
N ALA A 47 -10.27 -14.28 4.95
CA ALA A 47 -9.93 -15.51 5.68
C ALA A 47 -11.16 -16.20 6.24
N CYS A 48 -12.10 -15.46 6.83
CA CYS A 48 -13.23 -16.09 7.48
C CYS A 48 -14.59 -15.72 6.90
N GLY A 49 -14.61 -14.78 5.95
CA GLY A 49 -15.87 -14.39 5.33
C GLY A 49 -16.73 -13.44 6.15
N GLY A 50 -16.29 -13.06 7.33
CA GLY A 50 -17.06 -12.18 8.17
C GLY A 50 -17.02 -10.74 7.70
N THR A 51 -17.89 -9.92 8.26
CA THR A 51 -17.95 -8.53 7.88
C THR A 51 -17.55 -7.57 8.99
N ALA A 52 -17.03 -8.10 10.09
CA ALA A 52 -16.65 -7.27 11.23
C ALA A 52 -15.25 -6.71 11.01
N LEU A 53 -15.12 -5.88 9.99
CA LEU A 53 -13.83 -5.30 9.63
C LEU A 53 -13.68 -3.94 10.27
N GLU A 54 -12.46 -3.63 10.69
CA GLU A 54 -12.13 -2.32 11.21
C GLU A 54 -10.88 -1.83 10.52
N TRP A 55 -10.68 -0.52 10.52
CA TRP A 55 -9.48 0.07 9.94
C TRP A 55 -8.50 0.33 11.07
N VAL A 56 -7.28 -0.14 10.88
CA VAL A 56 -6.24 0.05 11.89
C VAL A 56 -4.99 0.61 11.23
N PRO A 57 -4.20 1.41 11.95
CA PRO A 57 -2.99 1.96 11.36
C PRO A 57 -1.92 0.90 11.23
N SER A 58 -1.22 0.93 10.11
CA SER A 58 -0.02 0.15 9.92
C SER A 58 1.16 0.97 10.40
N LYS A 59 2.18 0.31 10.90
CA LYS A 59 3.43 0.99 11.23
C LYS A 59 4.16 1.47 9.99
N GLY A 60 3.74 0.99 8.82
CA GLY A 60 4.39 1.38 7.59
C GLY A 60 5.72 0.71 7.36
N LEU A 61 5.97 -0.40 8.03
CA LEU A 61 7.21 -1.16 7.87
C LEU A 61 6.91 -2.46 7.18
N ALA A 62 7.80 -2.89 6.31
CA ALA A 62 7.57 -4.07 5.51
C ALA A 62 8.88 -4.70 5.08
N THR A 63 8.77 -5.90 4.54
CA THR A 63 9.91 -6.61 3.97
C THR A 63 9.61 -6.88 2.51
N VAL A 64 10.59 -6.70 1.65
CA VAL A 64 10.41 -6.93 0.22
C VAL A 64 10.29 -8.42 -0.04
N HIS A 65 9.15 -8.81 -0.64
CA HIS A 65 8.91 -10.20 -0.98
C HIS A 65 9.37 -10.49 -2.42
N ALA A 66 9.12 -9.57 -3.33
CA ALA A 66 9.51 -9.73 -4.72
C ALA A 66 9.62 -8.34 -5.33
N LEU A 67 10.38 -8.20 -6.39
CA LEU A 67 10.46 -6.93 -7.08
C LEU A 67 10.89 -7.13 -8.52
N THR A 68 10.56 -6.15 -9.36
CA THR A 68 11.01 -6.14 -10.73
C THR A 68 11.18 -4.68 -11.17
N THR A 69 12.03 -4.48 -12.16
CA THR A 69 12.22 -3.15 -12.71
C THR A 69 11.47 -3.05 -14.03
N VAL A 70 10.63 -2.03 -14.14
CA VAL A 70 9.86 -1.78 -15.34
C VAL A 70 10.62 -0.76 -16.17
N ARG A 71 10.91 -1.10 -17.42
CA ARG A 71 11.73 -0.26 -18.27
C ARG A 71 10.97 0.39 -19.41
N ILE A 72 9.69 0.09 -19.52
CA ILE A 72 8.86 0.63 -20.56
C ILE A 72 7.78 1.49 -19.92
N ALA A 73 7.48 2.64 -20.51
CA ALA A 73 6.46 3.51 -19.96
C ALA A 73 5.10 2.86 -20.13
N VAL A 74 4.50 2.46 -19.03
CA VAL A 74 3.20 1.82 -19.01
C VAL A 74 2.13 2.79 -18.53
N ILE A 75 2.46 3.62 -17.56
CA ILE A 75 1.52 4.60 -17.05
C ILE A 75 2.19 5.97 -17.07
N PRO A 76 1.43 7.02 -17.35
CA PRO A 76 2.05 8.35 -17.48
C PRO A 76 2.67 8.87 -16.22
N GLU A 77 2.16 8.46 -15.07
CA GLU A 77 2.63 8.99 -13.82
C GLU A 77 4.02 8.52 -13.43
N LEU A 78 4.50 7.45 -14.03
CA LEU A 78 5.79 6.88 -13.64
C LEU A 78 6.75 6.92 -14.79
N GLN A 79 7.94 7.44 -14.52
CA GLN A 79 9.00 7.53 -15.50
C GLN A 79 9.86 6.28 -15.41
N PRO A 80 10.02 5.52 -16.49
CA PRO A 80 10.88 4.34 -16.44
C PRO A 80 12.34 4.78 -16.40
N PRO A 81 13.21 3.98 -15.79
CA PRO A 81 12.85 2.71 -15.13
C PRO A 81 12.31 2.97 -13.74
N TYR A 82 11.38 2.14 -13.32
CA TYR A 82 10.90 2.21 -11.95
C TYR A 82 10.72 0.80 -11.42
N VAL A 83 10.67 0.67 -10.11
CA VAL A 83 10.61 -0.64 -9.48
C VAL A 83 9.21 -0.89 -8.96
N VAL A 84 8.65 -2.04 -9.31
CA VAL A 84 7.41 -2.52 -8.74
C VAL A 84 7.77 -3.63 -7.78
N ALA A 85 7.22 -3.58 -6.59
CA ALA A 85 7.56 -4.55 -5.56
C ALA A 85 6.31 -5.08 -4.87
N LEU A 86 6.41 -6.32 -4.41
CA LEU A 86 5.46 -6.87 -3.47
C LEU A 86 6.14 -6.80 -2.12
N VAL A 87 5.49 -6.17 -1.17
CA VAL A 87 6.05 -6.07 0.17
C VAL A 87 5.08 -6.69 1.17
N ASP A 88 5.64 -7.33 2.20
CA ASP A 88 4.84 -7.90 3.26
C ASP A 88 4.89 -6.95 4.43
N LEU A 89 3.75 -6.34 4.74
CA LEU A 89 3.67 -5.44 5.88
C LEU A 89 3.87 -6.23 7.17
N ASP A 90 4.43 -5.58 8.17
CA ASP A 90 4.66 -6.25 9.43
C ASP A 90 3.37 -6.76 10.06
N GLU A 91 2.23 -6.15 9.73
CA GLU A 91 0.95 -6.62 10.23
C GLU A 91 0.47 -7.88 9.52
N GLY A 92 1.11 -8.27 8.43
CA GLY A 92 0.79 -9.51 7.75
C GLY A 92 0.39 -9.41 6.29
N PRO A 93 -0.36 -8.40 5.87
CA PRO A 93 -0.84 -8.39 4.49
C PRO A 93 0.26 -8.00 3.51
N ARG A 94 0.09 -8.44 2.29
CA ARG A 94 1.02 -8.13 1.22
C ARG A 94 0.41 -7.06 0.33
N MET A 95 1.22 -6.12 -0.11
CA MET A 95 0.72 -5.11 -1.02
C MET A 95 1.70 -4.88 -2.15
N THR A 96 1.14 -4.45 -3.29
CA THR A 96 1.95 -4.07 -4.45
C THR A 96 2.26 -2.59 -4.35
N THR A 97 3.50 -2.22 -4.59
CA THR A 97 3.91 -0.84 -4.44
C THR A 97 5.10 -0.55 -5.34
N ASN A 98 5.63 0.65 -5.22
CA ASN A 98 6.86 1.04 -5.90
C ASN A 98 7.94 1.29 -4.86
N ILE A 99 9.18 1.04 -5.23
CA ILE A 99 10.31 1.37 -4.37
C ILE A 99 10.91 2.67 -4.88
N VAL A 100 11.08 3.62 -3.99
CA VAL A 100 11.66 4.93 -4.29
C VAL A 100 12.80 5.18 -3.34
N GLY A 101 13.61 6.16 -3.63
CA GLY A 101 14.64 6.61 -2.70
C GLY A 101 15.86 5.72 -2.59
N GLY A 102 15.98 4.71 -3.42
CA GLY A 102 17.16 3.85 -3.38
C GLY A 102 16.86 2.51 -3.99
N THR A 103 17.75 1.56 -3.82
CA THR A 103 17.60 0.23 -4.36
C THR A 103 17.41 -0.76 -3.24
N CYS A 104 16.68 -1.82 -3.53
CA CYS A 104 16.39 -2.88 -2.58
C CYS A 104 16.58 -4.22 -3.21
N ARG A 105 16.68 -5.23 -2.37
CA ARG A 105 16.70 -6.62 -2.78
C ARG A 105 15.61 -7.35 -2.00
N ILE A 106 15.25 -8.54 -2.47
CA ILE A 106 14.31 -9.38 -1.77
C ILE A 106 14.84 -9.62 -0.35
N GLY A 107 13.98 -9.44 0.62
CA GLY A 107 14.34 -9.59 2.03
C GLY A 107 14.72 -8.30 2.72
N ASP A 108 14.93 -7.22 1.96
CA ASP A 108 15.29 -5.95 2.59
C ASP A 108 14.10 -5.34 3.30
N ARG A 109 14.40 -4.57 4.34
CA ARG A 109 13.37 -3.85 5.07
C ARG A 109 13.14 -2.50 4.42
N VAL A 110 11.87 -2.11 4.37
CA VAL A 110 11.48 -0.85 3.75
C VAL A 110 10.41 -0.19 4.63
N ARG A 111 10.20 1.10 4.43
CA ARG A 111 9.17 1.82 5.16
C ARG A 111 8.35 2.64 4.18
N VAL A 112 7.13 2.95 4.58
CA VAL A 112 6.21 3.69 3.71
C VAL A 112 6.71 5.12 3.54
N ALA A 113 6.57 5.60 2.32
CA ALA A 113 6.76 6.99 1.96
C ALA A 113 5.55 7.36 1.11
N TRP A 114 5.41 8.62 0.78
CA TRP A 114 4.19 9.06 0.11
C TRP A 114 4.56 9.79 -1.17
N ARG A 115 3.95 9.34 -2.28
CA ARG A 115 4.15 9.96 -3.56
C ARG A 115 3.03 10.96 -3.76
N GLU A 116 3.36 12.23 -3.78
CA GLU A 116 2.36 13.28 -3.93
C GLU A 116 1.83 13.29 -5.35
N ARG A 117 0.55 13.56 -5.50
CA ARG A 117 -0.06 13.66 -6.82
C ARG A 117 -0.97 14.88 -6.85
N PRO A 118 -1.02 15.60 -7.98
CA PRO A 118 -1.90 16.76 -8.05
C PRO A 118 -3.35 16.30 -8.02
N ASP A 119 -4.14 16.94 -7.18
CA ASP A 119 -5.59 16.72 -7.10
C ASP A 119 -6.00 15.30 -6.71
N LEU A 120 -5.08 14.47 -6.29
CA LEU A 120 -5.40 13.11 -5.86
C LEU A 120 -4.73 12.83 -4.53
N PRO A 121 -5.26 11.88 -3.76
CA PRO A 121 -4.56 11.51 -2.53
C PRO A 121 -3.19 10.97 -2.85
N PRO A 122 -2.21 11.16 -1.98
CA PRO A 122 -0.88 10.60 -2.23
C PRO A 122 -0.93 9.08 -2.23
N LEU A 123 -0.01 8.48 -2.98
CA LEU A 123 0.09 7.04 -3.03
C LEU A 123 1.11 6.55 -2.03
N PRO A 124 0.83 5.46 -1.33
CA PRO A 124 1.86 4.85 -0.49
C PRO A 124 2.87 4.15 -1.39
N VAL A 125 4.12 4.50 -1.19
CA VAL A 125 5.25 3.84 -1.83
C VAL A 125 6.21 3.49 -0.70
N PHE A 126 7.27 2.77 -0.99
CA PHE A 126 8.18 2.35 0.05
C PHE A 126 9.60 2.71 -0.32
N GLU A 127 10.39 2.99 0.68
CA GLU A 127 11.80 3.33 0.49
C GLU A 127 12.64 2.44 1.38
N PRO A 128 13.88 2.14 0.99
CA PRO A 128 14.73 1.31 1.82
C PRO A 128 14.96 1.98 3.16
N LEU A 129 15.01 1.17 4.22
CA LEU A 129 15.52 1.69 5.47
C LEU A 129 16.99 1.95 5.27
N GLY A 130 17.47 3.08 5.74
CA GLY A 130 18.82 3.47 5.42
C GLY A 130 19.86 2.52 5.96
N GLU A 131 21.09 2.73 5.48
CA GLU A 131 22.16 1.92 5.97
C GLU A 131 22.30 2.02 7.41
N GLY A 132 22.01 3.14 7.95
CA GLY A 132 22.10 3.30 9.36
C GLY A 132 21.15 2.45 10.11
N SER A 133 20.22 1.87 9.40
CA SER A 133 19.28 1.01 10.05
C SER A 133 19.89 -0.31 10.38
N MET A 134 21.03 -0.55 9.87
CA MET A 134 21.65 -1.79 10.17
C MET A 134 22.02 -1.93 11.56
#